data_206ac823f608d4864f432a7893fd2de6
#
_entry.id   206ac823f608d4864f432a7893fd2de6
#
_cell.length_a   1.000
_cell.length_b   1.000
_cell.length_c   1.000
_cell.angle_alpha   90.00
_cell.angle_beta   90.00
_cell.angle_gamma   90.00
#
_symmetry.space_group_name_H-M   'P 1'
#
loop_
_entity.id
_entity.type
_entity.pdbx_description
1 polymer ?
#
loop_
_entity_poly.entity_id
_entity_poly.type
_entity_poly.pdbx_seq_one_letter_code
_entity_poly.pdbx_strand_id
1 'polypeptide(L)'
;DMGGENYAVVEKKSGRDLVHLTFSGTEEKGDGGPDAGSVVLPRQDGRASSTVVSQGMCAGAASGLPRVRNAIEEAKPWRKQYRYAMEELSRVDAPARGSRCARDGLNALYSLLHFADGRELAKAEMQSPNNGGGVITGRGFGSETDPGITIDELSGEALISHLRAWEKQRIMQPAATSALVEIVRKPELLDLQGLTFVCLGAGAELSPAPQLLTWGADVAAVMRPGTERAARVQRIAAASCGRLFIAADDAWDIVR
;
A
#
# COMPACT_ATOMS: atom_id res chain seq x y z
N ASP A 1 -0.94 37.23 12.11
CA ASP A 1 -1.35 35.82 12.25
C ASP A 1 -2.22 35.44 11.07
N MET A 2 -1.60 34.91 10.07
CA MET A 2 -2.29 34.38 8.88
C MET A 2 -2.00 32.90 8.84
N GLY A 3 -2.98 32.10 9.29
CA GLY A 3 -2.94 30.66 9.20
C GLY A 3 -2.83 30.24 7.74
N GLY A 4 -1.76 29.53 7.43
CA GLY A 4 -1.48 29.07 6.06
C GLY A 4 -2.45 27.94 5.68
N GLU A 5 -3.44 28.27 4.88
CA GLU A 5 -4.24 27.27 4.17
C GLU A 5 -3.39 26.71 3.02
N ASN A 6 -3.08 25.43 3.05
CA ASN A 6 -2.42 24.75 1.96
C ASN A 6 -3.42 24.41 0.87
N TYR A 7 -3.47 25.22 -0.19
CA TYR A 7 -4.29 24.97 -1.37
C TYR A 7 -3.46 24.28 -2.45
N ALA A 8 -3.94 23.18 -3.00
CA ALA A 8 -3.48 22.67 -4.27
C ALA A 8 -4.40 23.24 -5.37
N VAL A 9 -3.95 24.30 -6.04
CA VAL A 9 -4.66 24.85 -7.21
C VAL A 9 -4.18 24.10 -8.44
N VAL A 10 -5.06 23.33 -9.06
CA VAL A 10 -4.83 22.80 -10.40
C VAL A 10 -5.53 23.73 -11.39
N GLU A 11 -4.75 24.58 -12.06
CA GLU A 11 -5.31 25.46 -13.09
C GLU A 11 -5.80 24.67 -14.31
N LYS A 12 -7.02 25.00 -14.71
CA LYS A 12 -7.71 24.47 -15.87
C LYS A 12 -7.21 25.13 -17.16
N LYS A 13 -6.62 24.36 -18.05
CA LYS A 13 -6.61 24.68 -19.49
C LYS A 13 -7.49 23.69 -20.21
N SER A 14 -8.65 24.16 -20.60
CA SER A 14 -9.72 23.51 -21.38
C SER A 14 -10.85 22.81 -20.59
N GLY A 15 -11.96 23.50 -20.47
CA GLY A 15 -13.35 23.00 -20.58
C GLY A 15 -13.90 21.94 -19.61
N ARG A 16 -13.19 21.44 -18.60
CA ARG A 16 -13.69 20.43 -17.66
C ARG A 16 -13.65 20.92 -16.21
N ASP A 17 -14.58 20.46 -15.40
CA ASP A 17 -14.84 20.99 -14.07
C ASP A 17 -13.67 20.80 -13.10
N LEU A 18 -13.28 21.90 -12.43
CA LEU A 18 -12.29 21.93 -11.35
C LEU A 18 -12.85 21.23 -10.12
N VAL A 19 -12.13 20.23 -9.61
CA VAL A 19 -12.36 19.73 -8.27
C VAL A 19 -11.44 20.52 -7.34
N HIS A 20 -12.01 21.41 -6.51
CA HIS A 20 -11.30 22.05 -5.41
C HIS A 20 -11.19 21.04 -4.27
N LEU A 21 -9.99 20.60 -3.98
CA LEU A 21 -9.69 19.86 -2.76
C LEU A 21 -9.19 20.87 -1.73
N THR A 22 -10.06 21.24 -0.78
CA THR A 22 -9.68 22.06 0.37
C THR A 22 -9.17 21.12 1.46
N PHE A 23 -7.90 21.18 1.78
CA PHE A 23 -7.33 20.47 2.93
C PHE A 23 -7.33 21.45 4.11
N SER A 24 -8.31 21.37 4.98
CA SER A 24 -8.29 22.07 6.27
C SER A 24 -7.53 21.20 7.28
N GLY A 25 -6.21 21.27 7.23
CA GLY A 25 -5.34 20.65 8.23
C GLY A 25 -5.01 21.69 9.30
N THR A 26 -5.89 21.98 10.24
CA THR A 26 -5.50 22.55 11.51
C THR A 26 -4.83 21.43 12.31
N GLU A 27 -3.49 21.48 12.42
CA GLU A 27 -2.81 20.80 13.52
C GLU A 27 -3.24 21.44 14.84
N GLU A 28 -4.42 21.10 15.32
CA GLU A 28 -4.67 21.13 16.75
C GLU A 28 -3.88 19.97 17.34
N LYS A 29 -2.77 20.29 17.98
CA LYS A 29 -2.16 19.43 19.00
C LYS A 29 -3.15 19.35 20.16
N GLY A 30 -4.25 18.65 19.93
CA GLY A 30 -5.14 18.19 20.94
C GLY A 30 -4.42 17.08 21.71
N ASP A 31 -4.37 17.22 23.02
CA ASP A 31 -4.00 16.20 24.01
C ASP A 31 -5.07 15.07 24.04
N GLY A 32 -5.69 14.81 22.90
CA GLY A 32 -6.73 13.81 22.69
C GLY A 32 -6.07 12.45 22.44
N GLY A 33 -6.40 11.48 23.27
CA GLY A 33 -6.14 10.07 22.99
C GLY A 33 -6.74 9.66 21.64
N PRO A 34 -6.42 8.47 21.13
CA PRO A 34 -6.93 7.99 19.85
C PRO A 34 -8.46 8.00 19.85
N ASP A 35 -9.06 8.47 18.75
CA ASP A 35 -10.50 8.47 18.58
C ASP A 35 -11.10 7.06 18.74
N ALA A 36 -12.36 6.97 19.20
CA ALA A 36 -13.03 5.70 19.49
C ALA A 36 -13.03 4.71 18.31
N GLY A 37 -12.99 5.22 17.07
CA GLY A 37 -12.91 4.43 15.85
C GLY A 37 -11.49 3.96 15.46
N SER A 38 -10.46 4.47 16.12
CA SER A 38 -9.06 4.11 15.81
C SER A 38 -8.74 2.70 16.27
N VAL A 39 -8.07 1.91 15.41
CA VAL A 39 -7.54 0.59 15.79
C VAL A 39 -6.22 0.76 16.53
N VAL A 40 -6.11 0.18 17.71
CA VAL A 40 -4.93 0.29 18.56
C VAL A 40 -4.18 -1.04 18.65
N LEU A 41 -2.86 -0.94 18.73
CA LEU A 41 -2.00 -2.09 18.99
C LEU A 41 -2.04 -2.46 20.48
N PRO A 42 -1.96 -3.76 20.82
CA PRO A 42 -1.79 -4.19 22.20
C PRO A 42 -0.54 -3.57 22.81
N ARG A 43 -0.58 -3.35 24.11
CA ARG A 43 0.53 -2.76 24.84
C ARG A 43 1.41 -3.85 25.48
N GLN A 44 2.71 -3.65 25.39
CA GLN A 44 3.72 -4.41 26.14
C GLN A 44 4.58 -3.40 26.90
N ASP A 45 4.74 -3.60 28.19
CA ASP A 45 5.48 -2.68 29.06
C ASP A 45 5.00 -1.21 28.93
N GLY A 46 3.68 -1.02 28.83
CA GLY A 46 3.04 0.28 28.70
C GLY A 46 3.12 0.93 27.30
N ARG A 47 3.80 0.31 26.33
CA ARG A 47 3.99 0.83 24.96
C ARG A 47 3.25 0.00 23.93
N ALA A 48 2.70 0.65 22.90
CA ALA A 48 2.09 -0.03 21.76
C ALA A 48 3.13 -0.93 21.08
N SER A 49 2.80 -2.21 20.84
CA SER A 49 3.75 -3.22 20.40
C SER A 49 3.27 -3.99 19.18
N SER A 50 3.84 -3.68 18.02
CA SER A 50 3.69 -4.51 16.82
C SER A 50 4.33 -5.91 16.98
N THR A 51 5.27 -6.08 17.91
CA THR A 51 5.89 -7.37 18.24
C THR A 51 4.85 -8.35 18.78
N VAL A 52 3.99 -7.91 19.70
CA VAL A 52 2.91 -8.75 20.26
C VAL A 52 1.96 -9.20 19.15
N VAL A 53 1.58 -8.29 18.27
CA VAL A 53 0.68 -8.59 17.15
C VAL A 53 1.32 -9.58 16.19
N SER A 54 2.54 -9.33 15.76
CA SER A 54 3.26 -10.16 14.80
C SER A 54 3.53 -11.57 15.35
N GLN A 55 3.98 -11.67 16.58
CA GLN A 55 4.24 -12.95 17.24
C GLN A 55 2.96 -13.74 17.48
N GLY A 56 1.90 -13.09 17.95
CA GLY A 56 0.62 -13.72 18.19
C GLY A 56 -0.08 -14.18 16.91
N MET A 57 0.01 -13.40 15.83
CA MET A 57 -0.47 -13.79 14.49
C MET A 57 0.25 -15.07 14.01
N CYS A 58 1.58 -15.12 14.12
CA CYS A 58 2.35 -16.31 13.73
C CYS A 58 2.03 -17.52 14.60
N ALA A 59 1.86 -17.35 15.92
CA ALA A 59 1.44 -18.41 16.83
C ALA A 59 0.04 -18.94 16.50
N GLY A 60 -0.89 -18.05 16.12
CA GLY A 60 -2.20 -18.41 15.61
C GLY A 60 -2.13 -19.20 14.32
N ALA A 61 -1.31 -18.76 13.36
CA ALA A 61 -1.07 -19.48 12.11
C ALA A 61 -0.52 -20.91 12.36
N ALA A 62 0.24 -21.09 13.41
CA ALA A 62 0.80 -22.38 13.85
C ALA A 62 -0.15 -23.18 14.77
N SER A 63 -1.44 -22.87 14.84
CA SER A 63 -2.41 -23.51 15.74
C SER A 63 -2.45 -25.05 15.63
N GLY A 64 -2.31 -25.57 14.41
CA GLY A 64 -2.22 -27.00 14.10
C GLY A 64 -0.81 -27.59 14.14
N LEU A 65 0.21 -26.85 14.59
CA LEU A 65 1.64 -27.19 14.53
C LEU A 65 2.33 -26.96 15.88
N PRO A 66 2.08 -27.82 16.90
CA PRO A 66 2.49 -27.54 18.28
C PRO A 66 3.97 -27.18 18.43
N ARG A 67 4.87 -27.87 17.73
CA ARG A 67 6.33 -27.59 17.81
C ARG A 67 6.68 -26.22 17.27
N VAL A 68 6.08 -25.82 16.13
CA VAL A 68 6.32 -24.51 15.51
C VAL A 68 5.73 -23.42 16.38
N ARG A 69 4.52 -23.63 16.90
CA ARG A 69 3.84 -22.70 17.80
C ARG A 69 4.66 -22.42 19.05
N ASN A 70 5.14 -23.47 19.75
CA ASN A 70 5.96 -23.30 20.95
C ASN A 70 7.24 -22.52 20.62
N ALA A 71 7.93 -22.85 19.53
CA ALA A 71 9.12 -22.12 19.11
C ALA A 71 8.83 -20.63 18.82
N ILE A 72 7.65 -20.31 18.27
CA ILE A 72 7.22 -18.92 18.05
C ILE A 72 6.95 -18.21 19.38
N GLU A 73 6.23 -18.85 20.30
CA GLU A 73 5.87 -18.27 21.60
C GLU A 73 7.10 -18.04 22.48
N GLU A 74 8.11 -18.91 22.41
CA GLU A 74 9.37 -18.81 23.15
C GLU A 74 10.41 -17.87 22.49
N ALA A 75 10.20 -17.46 21.24
CA ALA A 75 11.16 -16.65 20.50
C ALA A 75 11.39 -15.26 21.13
N LYS A 76 12.57 -15.05 21.69
CA LYS A 76 13.00 -13.77 22.29
C LYS A 76 14.45 -13.46 21.90
N PRO A 77 14.75 -12.29 21.38
CA PRO A 77 13.82 -11.23 20.95
C PRO A 77 13.16 -11.54 19.60
N TRP A 78 11.86 -11.41 19.54
CA TRP A 78 11.06 -11.68 18.35
C TRP A 78 11.59 -11.04 17.05
N ARG A 79 11.98 -9.78 17.11
CA ARG A 79 12.51 -9.05 15.94
C ARG A 79 13.74 -9.68 15.27
N LYS A 80 14.48 -10.52 15.99
CA LYS A 80 15.63 -11.26 15.44
C LYS A 80 15.25 -12.66 14.95
N GLN A 81 14.16 -13.21 15.47
CA GLN A 81 13.79 -14.61 15.26
C GLN A 81 12.57 -14.82 14.36
N TYR A 82 11.79 -13.78 14.06
CA TYR A 82 10.57 -13.90 13.26
C TYR A 82 10.79 -14.55 11.89
N ARG A 83 11.97 -14.38 11.29
CA ARG A 83 12.30 -15.00 9.98
C ARG A 83 12.24 -16.51 10.05
N TYR A 84 12.75 -17.10 11.12
CA TYR A 84 12.68 -18.54 11.34
C TYR A 84 11.23 -19.02 11.45
N ALA A 85 10.40 -18.29 12.18
CA ALA A 85 8.98 -18.60 12.29
C ALA A 85 8.27 -18.56 10.92
N MET A 86 8.54 -17.53 10.12
CA MET A 86 7.98 -17.40 8.76
C MET A 86 8.46 -18.52 7.84
N GLU A 87 9.74 -18.90 7.93
CA GLU A 87 10.30 -19.99 7.15
C GLU A 87 9.65 -21.34 7.49
N GLU A 88 9.49 -21.65 8.76
CA GLU A 88 8.84 -22.87 9.21
C GLU A 88 7.36 -22.92 8.81
N LEU A 89 6.63 -21.83 8.95
CA LEU A 89 5.24 -21.71 8.48
C LEU A 89 5.14 -21.92 6.96
N SER A 90 6.06 -21.34 6.19
CA SER A 90 6.09 -21.49 4.72
C SER A 90 6.40 -22.93 4.29
N ARG A 91 7.24 -23.65 5.03
CA ARG A 91 7.58 -25.05 4.73
C ARG A 91 6.42 -26.00 4.99
N VAL A 92 5.66 -25.75 6.03
CA VAL A 92 4.55 -26.62 6.44
C VAL A 92 3.30 -26.32 5.63
N ASP A 93 3.20 -25.13 5.10
CA ASP A 93 2.06 -24.66 4.32
C ASP A 93 2.12 -25.21 2.88
N ALA A 94 2.15 -26.54 2.76
CA ALA A 94 1.93 -27.20 1.47
C ALA A 94 0.59 -26.74 0.87
N PRO A 95 0.47 -26.66 -0.47
CA PRO A 95 -0.68 -26.04 -1.16
C PRO A 95 -2.07 -26.48 -0.67
N ALA A 96 -2.19 -27.69 -0.13
CA ALA A 96 -3.43 -28.22 0.44
C ALA A 96 -3.75 -27.68 1.86
N ARG A 97 -2.81 -27.06 2.56
CA ARG A 97 -2.95 -26.51 3.92
C ARG A 97 -2.77 -25.00 4.00
N GLY A 98 -2.26 -24.39 2.91
CA GLY A 98 -1.85 -22.99 2.87
C GLY A 98 -2.92 -22.00 3.28
N SER A 99 -4.15 -22.27 2.88
CA SER A 99 -5.28 -21.41 3.24
C SER A 99 -5.67 -21.51 4.72
N ARG A 100 -5.32 -22.62 5.42
CA ARG A 100 -5.71 -22.81 6.82
C ARG A 100 -4.80 -22.01 7.76
N CYS A 101 -3.48 -22.17 7.64
CA CYS A 101 -2.54 -21.41 8.46
C CYS A 101 -2.73 -19.89 8.27
N ALA A 102 -2.90 -19.43 7.03
CA ALA A 102 -3.19 -18.03 6.74
C ALA A 102 -4.49 -17.55 7.40
N ARG A 103 -5.55 -18.33 7.35
CA ARG A 103 -6.83 -18.01 7.98
C ARG A 103 -6.73 -17.99 9.50
N ASP A 104 -6.09 -19.00 10.09
CA ASP A 104 -5.90 -19.06 11.53
C ASP A 104 -5.03 -17.89 12.03
N GLY A 105 -4.00 -17.52 11.29
CA GLY A 105 -3.18 -16.35 11.57
C GLY A 105 -3.96 -15.04 11.47
N LEU A 106 -4.80 -14.90 10.45
CA LEU A 106 -5.65 -13.72 10.27
C LEU A 106 -6.69 -13.60 11.40
N ASN A 107 -7.32 -14.71 11.80
CA ASN A 107 -8.25 -14.73 12.93
C ASN A 107 -7.56 -14.33 14.24
N ALA A 108 -6.34 -14.82 14.47
CA ALA A 108 -5.54 -14.41 15.63
C ALA A 108 -5.20 -12.92 15.58
N LEU A 109 -4.84 -12.39 14.40
CA LEU A 109 -4.59 -10.96 14.21
C LEU A 109 -5.81 -10.13 14.59
N TYR A 110 -6.99 -10.46 14.07
CA TYR A 110 -8.23 -9.75 14.39
C TYR A 110 -8.58 -9.80 15.88
N SER A 111 -8.28 -10.92 16.55
CA SER A 111 -8.51 -11.06 17.99
C SER A 111 -7.52 -10.26 18.86
N LEU A 112 -6.36 -9.92 18.32
CA LEU A 112 -5.33 -9.14 19.03
C LEU A 112 -5.52 -7.64 18.89
N LEU A 113 -6.26 -7.20 17.89
CA LEU A 113 -6.51 -5.79 17.61
C LEU A 113 -7.85 -5.35 18.19
N HIS A 114 -7.85 -4.16 18.79
CA HIS A 114 -9.03 -3.55 19.38
C HIS A 114 -9.18 -2.12 18.91
N PHE A 115 -10.39 -1.60 18.94
CA PHE A 115 -10.61 -0.18 18.82
C PHE A 115 -10.17 0.55 20.10
N ALA A 116 -9.94 1.86 20.00
CA ALA A 116 -9.54 2.68 21.15
C ALA A 116 -10.57 2.68 22.27
N ASP A 117 -11.84 2.45 21.94
CA ASP A 117 -12.96 2.29 22.89
C ASP A 117 -13.05 0.88 23.51
N GLY A 118 -12.12 -0.03 23.18
CA GLY A 118 -12.03 -1.39 23.71
C GLY A 118 -12.85 -2.44 22.96
N ARG A 119 -13.62 -2.07 21.93
CA ARG A 119 -14.30 -3.07 21.09
C ARG A 119 -13.31 -3.95 20.35
N GLU A 120 -13.60 -5.24 20.25
CA GLU A 120 -12.76 -6.19 19.48
C GLU A 120 -12.92 -5.96 17.99
N LEU A 121 -11.81 -5.86 17.25
CA LEU A 121 -11.84 -5.72 15.80
C LEU A 121 -12.48 -6.96 15.13
N ALA A 122 -12.28 -8.15 15.71
CA ALA A 122 -12.88 -9.40 15.22
C ALA A 122 -14.43 -9.39 15.21
N LYS A 123 -15.05 -8.55 16.01
CA LYS A 123 -16.52 -8.40 16.12
C LYS A 123 -17.05 -7.16 15.41
N ALA A 124 -16.18 -6.41 14.74
CA ALA A 124 -16.59 -5.21 14.02
C ALA A 124 -17.35 -5.59 12.74
N GLU A 125 -18.53 -5.06 12.59
CA GLU A 125 -19.19 -5.03 11.28
C GLU A 125 -18.49 -3.99 10.41
N MET A 126 -17.99 -4.41 9.25
CA MET A 126 -17.48 -3.49 8.24
C MET A 126 -18.66 -2.66 7.71
N GLN A 127 -18.80 -1.45 8.19
CA GLN A 127 -19.69 -0.50 7.56
C GLN A 127 -19.08 -0.09 6.22
N SER A 128 -19.90 -0.07 5.16
CA SER A 128 -19.49 0.54 3.91
C SER A 128 -19.03 1.96 4.19
N PRO A 129 -17.84 2.39 3.77
CA PRO A 129 -17.39 3.74 4.01
C PRO A 129 -18.44 4.70 3.42
N ASN A 130 -18.88 5.64 4.22
CA ASN A 130 -19.70 6.75 3.73
C ASN A 130 -18.93 7.41 2.59
N ASN A 131 -19.62 7.72 1.50
CA ASN A 131 -19.11 8.10 0.18
C ASN A 131 -18.29 9.41 0.10
N GLY A 132 -17.43 9.69 1.04
CA GLY A 132 -16.62 10.89 1.14
C GLY A 132 -15.20 10.73 0.66
N GLY A 133 -14.97 10.15 -0.50
CA GLY A 133 -13.63 10.05 -1.09
C GLY A 133 -13.40 11.12 -2.16
N GLY A 134 -12.16 11.60 -2.29
CA GLY A 134 -11.71 12.47 -3.38
C GLY A 134 -11.24 11.64 -4.57
N VAL A 135 -11.47 12.15 -5.78
CA VAL A 135 -10.92 11.59 -7.02
C VAL A 135 -10.08 12.65 -7.71
N ILE A 136 -8.82 12.34 -7.96
CA ILE A 136 -7.95 13.17 -8.81
C ILE A 136 -7.88 12.50 -10.17
N THR A 137 -8.43 13.15 -11.18
CA THR A 137 -8.38 12.68 -12.57
C THR A 137 -7.20 13.31 -13.27
N GLY A 138 -6.35 12.48 -13.85
CA GLY A 138 -5.23 12.91 -14.68
C GLY A 138 -5.68 13.39 -16.08
N ARG A 139 -4.69 13.62 -16.95
CA ARG A 139 -4.90 14.22 -18.28
C ARG A 139 -5.53 13.27 -19.31
N GLY A 140 -5.67 12.00 -19.01
CA GLY A 140 -6.12 10.96 -19.91
C GLY A 140 -4.98 10.33 -20.72
N PHE A 141 -5.17 9.07 -21.10
CA PHE A 141 -4.22 8.31 -21.91
C PHE A 141 -4.15 8.89 -23.34
N GLY A 142 -2.95 9.02 -23.90
CA GLY A 142 -2.75 9.55 -25.25
C GLY A 142 -2.34 11.02 -25.36
N SER A 143 -2.24 11.76 -24.24
CA SER A 143 -1.65 13.10 -24.24
C SER A 143 -0.13 13.01 -24.04
N GLU A 144 0.62 12.96 -25.14
CA GLU A 144 2.08 13.19 -25.25
C GLU A 144 3.06 12.40 -24.36
N THR A 145 2.61 11.53 -23.48
CA THR A 145 3.50 10.68 -22.66
C THR A 145 3.42 9.25 -23.17
N ASP A 146 4.44 8.87 -23.92
CA ASP A 146 4.71 7.47 -24.23
C ASP A 146 4.75 6.69 -22.90
N PRO A 147 3.89 5.68 -22.69
CA PRO A 147 3.89 4.87 -21.48
C PRO A 147 5.11 3.97 -21.35
N GLY A 148 6.13 4.16 -22.16
CA GLY A 148 7.33 3.35 -22.20
C GLY A 148 7.98 3.10 -20.84
N ILE A 149 8.76 2.03 -20.74
CA ILE A 149 9.60 1.75 -19.57
C ILE A 149 10.95 2.41 -19.74
N THR A 150 11.42 3.05 -18.67
CA THR A 150 12.79 3.55 -18.55
C THR A 150 13.42 2.94 -17.30
N ILE A 151 14.60 2.36 -17.43
CA ILE A 151 15.40 1.82 -16.33
C ILE A 151 16.80 2.41 -16.47
N ASP A 152 17.30 3.05 -15.41
CA ASP A 152 18.61 3.71 -15.41
C ASP A 152 18.80 4.67 -16.61
N GLU A 153 17.75 5.45 -16.90
CA GLU A 153 17.69 6.40 -18.03
C GLU A 153 17.73 5.73 -19.43
N LEU A 154 17.74 4.41 -19.49
CA LEU A 154 17.73 3.64 -20.74
C LEU A 154 16.28 3.33 -21.15
N SER A 155 16.01 3.44 -22.45
CA SER A 155 14.74 3.07 -23.08
C SER A 155 14.97 2.41 -24.44
N GLY A 156 13.94 1.83 -25.03
CA GLY A 156 14.02 1.21 -26.37
C GLY A 156 15.10 0.15 -26.51
N GLU A 157 15.82 0.13 -27.63
CA GLU A 157 16.83 -0.89 -27.92
C GLU A 157 18.04 -0.82 -26.97
N ALA A 158 18.37 0.35 -26.40
CA ALA A 158 19.42 0.47 -25.40
C ALA A 158 19.04 -0.28 -24.13
N LEU A 159 17.80 -0.15 -23.67
CA LEU A 159 17.28 -0.91 -22.54
C LEU A 159 17.24 -2.41 -22.83
N ILE A 160 16.78 -2.82 -24.01
CA ILE A 160 16.78 -4.24 -24.40
C ILE A 160 18.18 -4.84 -24.33
N SER A 161 19.17 -4.13 -24.85
CA SER A 161 20.57 -4.58 -24.81
C SER A 161 21.06 -4.74 -23.36
N HIS A 162 20.69 -3.81 -22.50
CA HIS A 162 21.04 -3.84 -21.08
C HIS A 162 20.38 -5.01 -20.34
N LEU A 163 19.09 -5.23 -20.57
CA LEU A 163 18.34 -6.37 -20.00
C LEU A 163 18.96 -7.72 -20.39
N ARG A 164 19.36 -7.86 -21.65
CA ARG A 164 20.06 -9.08 -22.12
C ARG A 164 21.44 -9.25 -21.50
N ALA A 165 22.16 -8.15 -21.24
CA ALA A 165 23.43 -8.21 -20.51
C ALA A 165 23.21 -8.70 -19.07
N TRP A 166 22.18 -8.24 -18.39
CA TRP A 166 21.81 -8.71 -17.05
C TRP A 166 21.43 -10.20 -17.04
N GLU A 167 20.71 -10.66 -18.04
CA GLU A 167 20.43 -12.10 -18.21
C GLU A 167 21.71 -12.91 -18.36
N LYS A 168 22.61 -12.47 -19.24
CA LYS A 168 23.90 -13.14 -19.46
C LYS A 168 24.75 -13.18 -18.18
N GLN A 169 24.68 -12.13 -17.36
CA GLN A 169 25.36 -12.04 -16.06
C GLN A 169 24.61 -12.78 -14.94
N ARG A 170 23.46 -13.42 -15.22
CA ARG A 170 22.59 -14.09 -14.25
C ARG A 170 22.04 -13.18 -13.15
N ILE A 171 21.98 -11.87 -13.41
CA ILE A 171 21.31 -10.88 -12.54
C ILE A 171 19.79 -10.98 -12.71
N MET A 172 19.34 -11.28 -13.93
CA MET A 172 17.93 -11.41 -14.28
C MET A 172 17.65 -12.79 -14.87
N GLN A 173 16.46 -13.33 -14.57
CA GLN A 173 16.04 -14.60 -15.15
C GLN A 173 15.56 -14.41 -16.61
N PRO A 174 15.77 -15.42 -17.50
CA PRO A 174 15.37 -15.33 -18.91
C PRO A 174 13.90 -14.97 -19.12
N ALA A 175 12.99 -15.53 -18.28
CA ALA A 175 11.57 -15.23 -18.37
C ALA A 175 11.26 -13.75 -18.06
N ALA A 176 11.93 -13.16 -17.06
CA ALA A 176 11.78 -11.74 -16.73
C ALA A 176 12.34 -10.85 -17.83
N THR A 177 13.53 -11.19 -18.38
CA THR A 177 14.11 -10.47 -19.53
C THR A 177 13.15 -10.49 -20.71
N SER A 178 12.61 -11.65 -21.06
CA SER A 178 11.69 -11.80 -22.19
C SER A 178 10.43 -10.95 -22.01
N ALA A 179 9.83 -10.95 -20.81
CA ALA A 179 8.67 -10.15 -20.51
C ALA A 179 8.93 -8.65 -20.63
N LEU A 180 10.05 -8.17 -20.08
CA LEU A 180 10.42 -6.76 -20.18
C LEU A 180 10.75 -6.34 -21.62
N VAL A 181 11.45 -7.17 -22.38
CA VAL A 181 11.73 -6.93 -23.80
C VAL A 181 10.44 -6.85 -24.60
N GLU A 182 9.46 -7.69 -24.29
CA GLU A 182 8.16 -7.63 -24.94
C GLU A 182 7.44 -6.31 -24.64
N ILE A 183 7.44 -5.88 -23.39
CA ILE A 183 6.84 -4.60 -22.99
C ILE A 183 7.54 -3.41 -23.66
N VAL A 184 8.88 -3.41 -23.73
CA VAL A 184 9.64 -2.35 -24.42
C VAL A 184 9.26 -2.27 -25.90
N ARG A 185 9.00 -3.41 -26.54
CA ARG A 185 8.62 -3.49 -27.96
C ARG A 185 7.15 -3.21 -28.22
N LYS A 186 6.31 -3.42 -27.22
CA LYS A 186 4.86 -3.27 -27.27
C LYS A 186 4.38 -2.41 -26.10
N PRO A 187 4.66 -1.10 -26.14
CA PRO A 187 4.29 -0.20 -25.03
C PRO A 187 2.79 -0.16 -24.78
N GLU A 188 1.96 -0.54 -25.74
CA GLU A 188 0.52 -0.71 -25.57
C GLU A 188 0.13 -1.74 -24.49
N LEU A 189 1.03 -2.64 -24.13
CA LEU A 189 0.82 -3.55 -22.99
C LEU A 189 0.81 -2.82 -21.63
N LEU A 190 1.28 -1.59 -21.59
CA LEU A 190 1.24 -0.72 -20.43
C LEU A 190 -0.01 0.18 -20.41
N ASP A 191 -0.92 0.04 -21.36
CA ASP A 191 -2.24 0.66 -21.25
C ASP A 191 -3.06 -0.06 -20.19
N LEU A 192 -3.10 0.54 -19.00
CA LEU A 192 -3.83 0.01 -17.85
C LEU A 192 -5.19 0.69 -17.65
N GLN A 193 -5.73 1.38 -18.68
CA GLN A 193 -7.04 1.99 -18.60
C GLN A 193 -8.12 0.94 -18.26
N GLY A 194 -9.00 1.30 -17.34
CA GLY A 194 -10.07 0.41 -16.87
C GLY A 194 -9.62 -0.65 -15.85
N LEU A 195 -8.33 -0.73 -15.51
CA LEU A 195 -7.86 -1.56 -14.42
C LEU A 195 -7.75 -0.74 -13.13
N THR A 196 -8.25 -1.30 -12.03
CA THR A 196 -8.19 -0.68 -10.71
C THR A 196 -7.20 -1.42 -9.81
N PHE A 197 -6.27 -0.69 -9.22
CA PHE A 197 -5.28 -1.19 -8.28
C PHE A 197 -5.49 -0.58 -6.90
N VAL A 198 -5.50 -1.41 -5.86
CA VAL A 198 -5.48 -0.95 -4.46
C VAL A 198 -4.04 -0.93 -3.98
N CYS A 199 -3.51 0.27 -3.69
CA CYS A 199 -2.14 0.45 -3.26
C CYS A 199 -2.09 0.75 -1.76
N LEU A 200 -1.74 -0.25 -0.95
CA LEU A 200 -1.51 -0.08 0.49
C LEU A 200 -0.14 0.59 0.69
N GLY A 201 -0.14 1.78 1.29
CA GLY A 201 1.08 2.58 1.43
C GLY A 201 1.48 3.28 0.12
N ALA A 202 0.51 3.81 -0.64
CA ALA A 202 0.74 4.48 -1.92
C ALA A 202 1.76 5.63 -1.85
N GLY A 203 1.95 6.26 -0.69
CA GLY A 203 3.00 7.26 -0.47
C GLY A 203 4.39 6.70 -0.13
N ALA A 204 4.58 5.38 -0.06
CA ALA A 204 5.89 4.80 0.20
C ALA A 204 6.86 5.02 -0.99
N GLU A 205 8.16 5.03 -0.71
CA GLU A 205 9.19 5.27 -1.72
C GLU A 205 9.16 4.21 -2.85
N LEU A 206 8.95 2.96 -2.50
CA LEU A 206 8.85 1.84 -3.44
C LEU A 206 7.42 1.55 -3.89
N SER A 207 6.48 2.48 -3.70
CA SER A 207 5.11 2.29 -4.14
C SER A 207 5.00 2.26 -5.66
N PRO A 208 4.25 1.32 -6.25
CA PRO A 208 3.98 1.29 -7.68
C PRO A 208 2.96 2.35 -8.11
N ALA A 209 2.27 3.02 -7.18
CA ALA A 209 1.18 3.94 -7.49
C ALA A 209 1.55 5.03 -8.50
N PRO A 210 2.71 5.71 -8.42
CA PRO A 210 3.12 6.69 -9.43
C PRO A 210 3.17 6.11 -10.84
N GLN A 211 3.74 4.93 -10.99
CA GLN A 211 3.90 4.29 -12.29
C GLN A 211 2.57 3.80 -12.85
N LEU A 212 1.73 3.19 -12.01
CA LEU A 212 0.39 2.75 -12.40
C LEU A 212 -0.46 3.93 -12.92
N LEU A 213 -0.39 5.08 -12.24
CA LEU A 213 -1.06 6.31 -12.67
C LEU A 213 -0.55 6.79 -14.03
N THR A 214 0.76 6.73 -14.27
CA THR A 214 1.36 7.09 -15.55
C THR A 214 0.87 6.18 -16.69
N TRP A 215 0.61 4.92 -16.39
CA TRP A 215 0.08 3.94 -17.33
C TRP A 215 -1.46 3.94 -17.43
N GLY A 216 -2.13 4.94 -16.90
CA GLY A 216 -3.56 5.13 -17.07
C GLY A 216 -4.46 4.35 -16.11
N ALA A 217 -3.88 3.64 -15.13
CA ALA A 217 -4.66 2.86 -14.16
C ALA A 217 -5.49 3.74 -13.22
N ASP A 218 -6.55 3.15 -12.71
CA ASP A 218 -7.27 3.64 -11.54
C ASP A 218 -6.54 3.15 -10.28
N VAL A 219 -6.12 4.06 -9.41
CA VAL A 219 -5.40 3.72 -8.19
C VAL A 219 -6.21 4.15 -6.97
N ALA A 220 -6.70 3.17 -6.22
CA ALA A 220 -7.27 3.39 -4.90
C ALA A 220 -6.11 3.40 -3.87
N ALA A 221 -5.76 4.58 -3.39
CA ALA A 221 -4.57 4.79 -2.58
C ALA A 221 -4.91 4.77 -1.09
N VAL A 222 -4.28 3.86 -0.35
CA VAL A 222 -4.24 3.87 1.11
C VAL A 222 -2.92 4.49 1.51
N MET A 223 -2.96 5.73 2.01
CA MET A 223 -1.76 6.47 2.41
C MET A 223 -2.12 7.48 3.50
N ARG A 224 -1.15 7.83 4.34
CA ARG A 224 -1.36 8.80 5.43
C ARG A 224 -1.63 10.19 4.85
N PRO A 225 -2.77 10.82 5.18
CA PRO A 225 -3.10 12.16 4.69
C PRO A 225 -2.15 13.22 5.24
N GLY A 226 -2.17 14.42 4.65
CA GLY A 226 -1.41 15.58 5.12
C GLY A 226 0.12 15.44 5.07
N THR A 227 0.66 14.40 4.43
CA THR A 227 2.10 14.20 4.32
C THR A 227 2.62 14.69 2.97
N GLU A 228 3.89 15.15 2.92
CA GLU A 228 4.55 15.50 1.65
C GLU A 228 4.54 14.33 0.64
N ARG A 229 4.59 13.09 1.13
CA ARG A 229 4.50 11.89 0.29
C ARG A 229 3.12 11.76 -0.35
N ALA A 230 2.05 12.03 0.38
CA ALA A 230 0.70 12.04 -0.16
C ALA A 230 0.53 13.16 -1.20
N ALA A 231 0.99 14.37 -0.90
CA ALA A 231 0.99 15.49 -1.82
C ALA A 231 1.78 15.20 -3.11
N ARG A 232 2.90 14.49 -3.01
CA ARG A 232 3.67 14.04 -4.17
C ARG A 232 2.85 13.11 -5.07
N VAL A 233 2.19 12.10 -4.51
CA VAL A 233 1.36 11.16 -5.28
C VAL A 233 0.21 11.88 -5.95
N GLN A 234 -0.43 12.84 -5.28
CA GLN A 234 -1.50 13.66 -5.84
C GLN A 234 -1.02 14.52 -7.02
N ARG A 235 0.16 15.15 -6.90
CA ARG A 235 0.77 15.91 -8.01
C ARG A 235 1.06 15.02 -9.21
N ILE A 236 1.58 13.82 -8.98
CA ILE A 236 1.81 12.83 -10.04
C ILE A 236 0.50 12.42 -10.68
N ALA A 237 -0.54 12.13 -9.90
CA ALA A 237 -1.86 11.79 -10.44
C ALA A 237 -2.42 12.88 -11.34
N ALA A 238 -2.36 14.15 -10.93
CA ALA A 238 -2.82 15.28 -11.72
C ALA A 238 -2.07 15.45 -13.05
N ALA A 239 -0.80 15.05 -13.10
CA ALA A 239 0.05 15.11 -14.29
C ALA A 239 0.01 13.84 -15.16
N SER A 240 -0.55 12.74 -14.64
CA SER A 240 -0.57 11.42 -15.27
C SER A 240 -1.82 11.17 -16.10
N CYS A 241 -1.93 9.97 -16.67
CA CYS A 241 -3.07 9.54 -17.47
C CYS A 241 -4.18 8.89 -16.63
N GLY A 242 -3.83 8.35 -15.46
CA GLY A 242 -4.73 7.58 -14.59
C GLY A 242 -5.58 8.44 -13.66
N ARG A 243 -6.34 7.75 -12.79
CA ARG A 243 -7.17 8.37 -11.75
C ARG A 243 -6.72 7.90 -10.37
N LEU A 244 -6.60 8.82 -9.43
CA LEU A 244 -6.27 8.53 -8.05
C LEU A 244 -7.51 8.68 -7.17
N PHE A 245 -7.89 7.61 -6.51
CA PHE A 245 -8.94 7.59 -5.51
C PHE A 245 -8.30 7.65 -4.13
N ILE A 246 -8.67 8.64 -3.35
CA ILE A 246 -8.23 8.82 -1.96
C ILE A 246 -9.45 8.78 -1.05
N ALA A 247 -9.30 8.18 0.13
CA ALA A 247 -10.35 8.23 1.13
C ALA A 247 -10.55 9.67 1.60
N ALA A 248 -11.76 10.00 2.05
CA ALA A 248 -12.00 11.28 2.74
C ALA A 248 -11.19 11.34 4.03
N ASP A 249 -10.88 12.55 4.50
CA ASP A 249 -10.01 12.75 5.67
C ASP A 249 -10.56 12.08 6.94
N ASP A 250 -11.88 12.03 7.09
CA ASP A 250 -12.58 11.36 8.19
C ASP A 250 -12.54 9.82 8.11
N ALA A 251 -12.33 9.24 6.93
CA ALA A 251 -12.17 7.79 6.76
C ALA A 251 -10.78 7.27 7.19
N TRP A 252 -9.81 8.16 7.48
CA TRP A 252 -8.45 7.81 7.88
C TRP A 252 -8.27 7.63 9.38
N ASP A 253 -9.27 7.95 10.20
CA ASP A 253 -9.21 7.77 11.65
C ASP A 253 -9.12 6.31 12.10
N ILE A 254 -9.28 5.37 11.15
CA ILE A 254 -9.06 3.94 11.37
C ILE A 254 -7.56 3.57 11.52
N VAL A 255 -6.63 4.46 11.16
CA VAL A 255 -5.18 4.13 11.04
C VAL A 255 -4.27 5.07 11.84
N ARG A 256 -4.81 5.98 12.64
CA ARG A 256 -4.02 6.83 13.55
C ARG A 256 -3.53 6.13 14.81
#